data_2c8fae2ee05dbc3aa46ce0d0346bfd64
#
_entry.id   2c8fae2ee05dbc3aa46ce0d0346bfd64
#
_cell.length_a   1.000
_cell.length_b   1.000
_cell.length_c   1.000
_cell.angle_alpha   90.00
_cell.angle_beta   90.00
_cell.angle_gamma   90.00
#
_symmetry.space_group_name_H-M   'P 1'
#
loop_
_entity.id
_entity.type
_entity.pdbx_description
1 polymer ?
#
loop_
_entity_poly.entity_id
_entity_poly.type
_entity_poly.pdbx_seq_one_letter_code
_entity_poly.pdbx_strand_id
1 'polypeptide(L)'
;MSSLNESPANQCFVCGPSNPIGLKLRFRIEGDVCRADFTPGDAHMGYQGLTHGGIIFSLLDDVMANWLWLQGERCFTARADIRYRASLPIGTPVCIEGRMVKRKGRLVQLEGRVARRDTDATIAEATGSFMTD
;
A
#
# COMPACT_ATOMS: atom_id res chain seq x y z
N MET A 1 -25.27 -0.32 -14.53
CA MET A 1 -24.87 0.32 -13.31
C MET A 1 -23.42 0.01 -12.98
N SER A 2 -22.72 0.97 -12.45
CA SER A 2 -21.29 0.78 -12.15
C SER A 2 -21.10 0.00 -10.84
N SER A 3 -20.37 -1.10 -10.91
CA SER A 3 -19.99 -1.85 -9.72
C SER A 3 -18.98 -1.07 -8.83
N LEU A 4 -18.34 -0.03 -9.38
CA LEU A 4 -17.40 0.80 -8.60
C LEU A 4 -18.09 1.49 -7.44
N ASN A 5 -19.36 1.91 -7.61
CA ASN A 5 -20.11 2.58 -6.54
C ASN A 5 -20.57 1.60 -5.45
N GLU A 6 -20.49 0.32 -5.71
CA GLU A 6 -20.93 -0.74 -4.80
C GLU A 6 -19.78 -1.41 -4.07
N SER A 7 -18.54 -1.16 -4.50
CA SER A 7 -17.38 -1.77 -3.86
C SER A 7 -17.18 -1.22 -2.44
N PRO A 8 -16.98 -2.09 -1.44
CA PRO A 8 -16.66 -1.63 -0.09
C PRO A 8 -15.34 -0.88 -0.01
N ALA A 9 -14.47 -1.02 -1.00
CA ALA A 9 -13.19 -0.30 -1.06
C ALA A 9 -13.25 0.99 -1.87
N ASN A 10 -14.43 1.39 -2.37
CA ASN A 10 -14.57 2.53 -3.26
C ASN A 10 -14.15 3.86 -2.62
N GLN A 11 -14.27 3.99 -1.31
CA GLN A 11 -13.87 5.18 -0.55
C GLN A 11 -12.57 5.00 0.22
N CYS A 12 -11.81 3.94 -0.06
CA CYS A 12 -10.53 3.72 0.59
C CYS A 12 -9.61 4.92 0.38
N PHE A 13 -8.99 5.38 1.44
CA PHE A 13 -8.09 6.52 1.38
C PHE A 13 -6.92 6.30 0.41
N VAL A 14 -6.43 5.08 0.32
CA VAL A 14 -5.26 4.78 -0.53
C VAL A 14 -5.66 4.42 -1.95
N CYS A 15 -6.61 3.52 -2.13
CA CYS A 15 -6.93 2.95 -3.44
C CYS A 15 -8.36 3.24 -3.91
N GLY A 16 -9.19 3.89 -3.09
CA GLY A 16 -10.58 4.17 -3.46
C GLY A 16 -10.68 5.25 -4.54
N PRO A 17 -11.29 4.96 -5.69
CA PRO A 17 -11.37 5.94 -6.76
C PRO A 17 -12.30 7.11 -6.47
N SER A 18 -13.21 6.96 -5.50
CA SER A 18 -14.20 7.99 -5.18
C SER A 18 -13.87 8.82 -3.96
N ASN A 19 -12.78 8.55 -3.26
CA ASN A 19 -12.39 9.37 -2.12
C ASN A 19 -11.72 10.65 -2.62
N PRO A 20 -12.31 11.85 -2.37
CA PRO A 20 -11.78 13.10 -2.92
C PRO A 20 -10.39 13.48 -2.42
N ILE A 21 -9.98 12.98 -1.25
CA ILE A 21 -8.63 13.22 -0.72
C ILE A 21 -7.75 11.99 -0.82
N GLY A 22 -8.20 10.95 -1.52
CA GLY A 22 -7.50 9.69 -1.62
C GLY A 22 -6.24 9.76 -2.48
N LEU A 23 -5.35 8.82 -2.26
CA LEU A 23 -4.11 8.71 -3.04
C LEU A 23 -4.36 8.09 -4.41
N LYS A 24 -5.45 7.35 -4.54
CA LYS A 24 -5.95 6.77 -5.80
C LYS A 24 -4.96 5.84 -6.48
N LEU A 25 -4.24 5.07 -5.68
CA LEU A 25 -3.34 4.07 -6.21
C LEU A 25 -4.11 2.97 -6.91
N ARG A 26 -3.50 2.43 -7.95
CA ARG A 26 -4.04 1.30 -8.69
C ARG A 26 -3.11 0.11 -8.47
N PHE A 27 -3.58 -0.82 -7.64
CA PHE A 27 -2.84 -2.05 -7.37
C PHE A 27 -3.15 -3.09 -8.43
N ARG A 28 -2.14 -3.90 -8.75
CA ARG A 28 -2.24 -4.99 -9.70
C ARG A 28 -1.44 -6.18 -9.20
N ILE A 29 -1.88 -7.38 -9.56
CA ILE A 29 -1.11 -8.59 -9.29
C ILE A 29 -0.27 -8.92 -10.52
N GLU A 30 1.01 -9.11 -10.31
CA GLU A 30 1.97 -9.55 -11.32
C GLU A 30 2.67 -10.79 -10.77
N GLY A 31 2.28 -11.96 -11.27
CA GLY A 31 2.70 -13.22 -10.69
C GLY A 31 2.15 -13.38 -9.28
N ASP A 32 3.02 -13.45 -8.30
CA ASP A 32 2.66 -13.55 -6.89
C ASP A 32 2.93 -12.25 -6.11
N VAL A 33 3.15 -11.14 -6.82
CA VAL A 33 3.46 -9.84 -6.22
C VAL A 33 2.35 -8.85 -6.55
N CYS A 34 1.88 -8.14 -5.52
CA CYS A 34 0.98 -7.01 -5.69
C CYS A 34 1.82 -5.74 -5.85
N ARG A 35 1.54 -4.94 -6.87
CA ARG A 35 2.34 -3.75 -7.19
C ARG A 35 1.48 -2.53 -7.43
N ALA A 36 2.05 -1.36 -7.15
CA ALA A 36 1.50 -0.06 -7.55
C ALA A 36 2.64 0.95 -7.67
N ASP A 37 2.36 2.02 -8.40
CA ASP A 37 3.26 3.16 -8.54
C ASP A 37 2.66 4.36 -7.84
N PHE A 38 3.51 5.21 -7.27
CA PHE A 38 3.06 6.41 -6.57
C PHE A 38 4.15 7.48 -6.65
N THR A 39 3.71 8.73 -6.78
CA THR A 39 4.61 9.88 -6.66
C THR A 39 3.98 10.84 -5.65
N PRO A 40 4.64 11.06 -4.49
CA PRO A 40 4.08 11.95 -3.49
C PRO A 40 4.08 13.41 -3.96
N GLY A 41 2.99 14.09 -3.69
CA GLY A 41 2.82 15.51 -4.00
C GLY A 41 2.82 16.37 -2.74
N ASP A 42 2.60 17.67 -2.92
CA ASP A 42 2.69 18.64 -1.83
C ASP A 42 1.72 18.37 -0.68
N ALA A 43 0.57 17.78 -0.97
CA ALA A 43 -0.43 17.45 0.04
C ALA A 43 -0.03 16.26 0.92
N HIS A 44 1.07 15.61 0.61
CA HIS A 44 1.55 14.41 1.32
C HIS A 44 2.74 14.68 2.24
N MET A 45 3.03 15.96 2.50
CA MET A 45 4.18 16.32 3.34
C MET A 45 3.99 16.04 4.81
N GLY A 46 5.11 15.66 5.44
CA GLY A 46 5.35 15.81 6.86
C GLY A 46 6.21 17.06 7.08
N TYR A 47 7.54 16.87 7.26
CA TYR A 47 8.46 18.00 7.22
C TYR A 47 8.56 18.56 5.81
N GLN A 48 8.94 19.83 5.71
CA GLN A 48 9.01 20.53 4.43
C GLN A 48 9.81 19.74 3.39
N GLY A 49 9.16 19.47 2.27
CA GLY A 49 9.77 18.77 1.14
C GLY A 49 9.88 17.25 1.28
N LEU A 50 9.42 16.68 2.40
CA LEU A 50 9.51 15.24 2.66
C LEU A 50 8.13 14.63 2.85
N THR A 51 7.96 13.43 2.35
CA THR A 51 6.70 12.69 2.48
C THR A 51 6.47 12.30 3.93
N HIS A 52 5.25 12.49 4.41
CA HIS A 52 4.85 12.12 5.76
C HIS A 52 4.98 10.60 5.96
N GLY A 53 5.55 10.20 7.10
CA GLY A 53 5.74 8.78 7.42
C GLY A 53 4.43 7.98 7.45
N GLY A 54 3.34 8.60 7.86
CA GLY A 54 2.02 7.97 7.83
C GLY A 54 1.51 7.70 6.43
N ILE A 55 1.85 8.55 5.46
CA ILE A 55 1.53 8.30 4.05
C ILE A 55 2.31 7.07 3.58
N ILE A 56 3.60 6.99 3.87
CA ILE A 56 4.42 5.83 3.51
C ILE A 56 3.85 4.55 4.14
N PHE A 57 3.45 4.61 5.40
CA PHE A 57 2.83 3.46 6.05
C PHE A 57 1.53 3.06 5.36
N SER A 58 0.72 4.03 4.94
CA SER A 58 -0.53 3.75 4.22
C SER A 58 -0.27 2.98 2.92
N LEU A 59 0.80 3.32 2.20
CA LEU A 59 1.18 2.60 0.98
C LEU A 59 1.49 1.14 1.28
N LEU A 60 2.25 0.90 2.34
CA LEU A 60 2.65 -0.45 2.74
C LEU A 60 1.48 -1.28 3.25
N ASP A 61 0.65 -0.69 4.09
CA ASP A 61 -0.54 -1.36 4.61
C ASP A 61 -1.45 -1.79 3.47
N ASP A 62 -1.71 -0.90 2.54
CA ASP A 62 -2.66 -1.16 1.47
C ASP A 62 -2.13 -2.12 0.42
N VAL A 63 -0.83 -2.11 0.13
CA VAL A 63 -0.27 -3.08 -0.83
C VAL A 63 -0.35 -4.50 -0.29
N MET A 64 -0.17 -4.66 1.01
CA MET A 64 -0.32 -5.97 1.64
C MET A 64 -1.78 -6.41 1.64
N ALA A 65 -2.70 -5.51 2.04
CA ALA A 65 -4.13 -5.82 2.04
C ALA A 65 -4.66 -6.13 0.63
N ASN A 66 -4.19 -5.39 -0.37
CA ASN A 66 -4.62 -5.61 -1.76
C ASN A 66 -4.09 -6.89 -2.37
N TRP A 67 -3.01 -7.44 -1.84
CA TRP A 67 -2.58 -8.78 -2.25
C TRP A 67 -3.71 -9.79 -2.02
N LEU A 68 -4.46 -9.63 -0.92
CA LEU A 68 -5.63 -10.46 -0.63
C LEU A 68 -6.88 -9.98 -1.36
N TRP A 69 -7.15 -8.68 -1.33
CA TRP A 69 -8.36 -8.10 -1.92
C TRP A 69 -8.49 -8.42 -3.41
N LEU A 70 -7.39 -8.29 -4.16
CA LEU A 70 -7.41 -8.54 -5.60
C LEU A 70 -7.58 -10.01 -5.94
N GLN A 71 -7.45 -10.89 -4.97
CA GLN A 71 -7.72 -12.32 -5.11
C GLN A 71 -9.06 -12.72 -4.52
N GLY A 72 -9.91 -11.74 -4.20
CA GLY A 72 -11.27 -11.98 -3.75
C GLY A 72 -11.43 -12.15 -2.25
N GLU A 73 -10.40 -11.82 -1.46
CA GLU A 73 -10.47 -11.98 -0.01
C GLU A 73 -10.44 -10.62 0.69
N ARG A 74 -11.49 -10.33 1.41
CA ARG A 74 -11.55 -9.16 2.28
C ARG A 74 -10.78 -9.43 3.57
N CYS A 75 -10.06 -8.43 4.08
CA CYS A 75 -9.26 -8.58 5.28
C CYS A 75 -9.20 -7.29 6.08
N PHE A 76 -8.69 -7.40 7.30
CA PHE A 76 -8.31 -6.23 8.07
C PHE A 76 -6.91 -6.43 8.64
N THR A 77 -6.21 -5.32 8.87
CA THR A 77 -4.87 -5.31 9.43
C THR A 77 -4.95 -5.62 10.92
N ALA A 78 -4.35 -6.72 11.35
CA ALA A 78 -4.31 -7.09 12.75
C ALA A 78 -3.04 -6.58 13.44
N ARG A 79 -1.93 -6.57 12.70
CA ARG A 79 -0.64 -6.10 13.20
C ARG A 79 0.24 -5.72 12.03
N ALA A 80 1.05 -4.66 12.22
CA ALA A 80 2.05 -4.30 11.23
C ALA A 80 3.28 -3.74 11.93
N ASP A 81 4.45 -4.11 11.42
CA ASP A 81 5.74 -3.57 11.84
C ASP A 81 6.38 -2.92 10.63
N ILE A 82 6.80 -1.66 10.78
CA ILE A 82 7.41 -0.90 9.70
C ILE A 82 8.82 -0.45 10.06
N ARG A 83 9.69 -0.44 9.05
CA ARG A 83 11.02 0.13 9.16
C ARG A 83 11.22 1.16 8.08
N TYR A 84 11.51 2.39 8.51
CA TYR A 84 11.86 3.49 7.61
C TYR A 84 13.36 3.47 7.40
N ARG A 85 13.80 3.33 6.14
CA ARG A 85 15.22 3.25 5.79
C ARG A 85 15.78 4.56 5.31
N ALA A 86 14.94 5.39 4.67
CA ALA A 86 15.33 6.66 4.10
C ALA A 86 14.14 7.60 4.04
N SER A 87 14.37 8.90 4.00
CA SER A 87 13.31 9.86 3.71
C SER A 87 12.93 9.81 2.25
N LEU A 88 11.69 10.18 1.95
CA LEU A 88 11.18 10.23 0.58
C LEU A 88 10.87 11.67 0.21
N PRO A 89 11.72 12.32 -0.60
CA PRO A 89 11.42 13.67 -1.06
C PRO A 89 10.16 13.72 -1.90
N ILE A 90 9.41 14.81 -1.74
CA ILE A 90 8.22 15.05 -2.57
C ILE A 90 8.63 15.05 -4.04
N GLY A 91 7.80 14.47 -4.90
CA GLY A 91 8.06 14.38 -6.33
C GLY A 91 8.91 13.19 -6.77
N THR A 92 9.33 12.35 -5.82
CA THR A 92 10.16 11.17 -6.14
C THR A 92 9.26 9.96 -6.43
N PRO A 93 9.25 9.45 -7.68
CA PRO A 93 8.46 8.25 -7.99
C PRO A 93 8.95 7.02 -7.24
N VAL A 94 8.02 6.25 -6.70
CA VAL A 94 8.30 4.99 -6.02
C VAL A 94 7.46 3.87 -6.58
N CYS A 95 7.96 2.65 -6.43
CA CYS A 95 7.24 1.42 -6.67
C CYS A 95 6.94 0.78 -5.32
N ILE A 96 5.72 0.28 -5.19
CA ILE A 96 5.25 -0.36 -3.96
C ILE A 96 4.97 -1.82 -4.30
N GLU A 97 5.50 -2.73 -3.49
CA GLU A 97 5.38 -4.16 -3.72
C GLU A 97 4.93 -4.86 -2.44
N GLY A 98 4.04 -5.86 -2.60
CA GLY A 98 3.59 -6.70 -1.50
C GLY A 98 3.52 -8.15 -1.92
N ARG A 99 3.82 -9.06 -0.98
CA ARG A 99 3.75 -10.48 -1.24
C ARG A 99 3.42 -11.25 0.03
N MET A 100 2.84 -12.41 -0.14
CA MET A 100 2.53 -13.27 0.99
C MET A 100 3.79 -14.00 1.46
N VAL A 101 3.97 -14.04 2.78
CA VAL A 101 5.06 -14.81 3.41
C VAL A 101 4.57 -16.20 3.80
N LYS A 102 3.45 -16.24 4.54
CA LYS A 102 2.84 -17.51 4.92
C LYS A 102 1.39 -17.31 5.32
N ARG A 103 0.63 -18.40 5.30
CA ARG A 103 -0.78 -18.35 5.68
C ARG A 103 -1.11 -19.53 6.58
N LYS A 104 -1.89 -19.28 7.62
CA LYS A 104 -2.47 -20.29 8.48
C LYS A 104 -3.95 -19.99 8.66
N GLY A 105 -4.80 -20.67 7.88
CA GLY A 105 -6.24 -20.42 7.90
C GLY A 105 -6.57 -19.00 7.46
N ARG A 106 -7.22 -18.26 8.34
CA ARG A 106 -7.61 -16.88 8.10
C ARG A 106 -6.51 -15.86 8.41
N LEU A 107 -5.45 -16.30 9.06
CA LEU A 107 -4.32 -15.42 9.40
C LEU A 107 -3.27 -15.49 8.29
N VAL A 108 -3.01 -14.35 7.68
CA VAL A 108 -2.07 -14.25 6.56
C VAL A 108 -0.96 -13.28 6.93
N GLN A 109 0.28 -13.71 6.77
CA GLN A 109 1.44 -12.86 6.95
C GLN A 109 1.95 -12.41 5.59
N LEU A 110 2.10 -11.10 5.45
CA LEU A 110 2.56 -10.47 4.22
C LEU A 110 3.74 -9.54 4.52
N GLU A 111 4.46 -9.19 3.47
CA GLU A 111 5.51 -8.19 3.54
C GLU A 111 5.33 -7.18 2.42
N GLY A 112 5.81 -5.96 2.65
CA GLY A 112 5.72 -4.89 1.68
C GLY A 112 7.00 -4.07 1.66
N ARG A 113 7.22 -3.41 0.53
CA ARG A 113 8.40 -2.57 0.30
C ARG A 113 8.02 -1.37 -0.55
N VAL A 114 8.53 -0.20 -0.17
CA VAL A 114 8.49 1.01 -0.99
C VAL A 114 9.92 1.32 -1.42
N ALA A 115 10.14 1.44 -2.71
CA ALA A 115 11.47 1.68 -3.27
C ALA A 115 11.42 2.77 -4.33
N ARG A 116 12.50 3.55 -4.44
CA ARG A 116 12.64 4.54 -5.51
C ARG A 116 12.69 3.82 -6.84
N ARG A 117 11.99 4.38 -7.83
CA ARG A 117 12.00 3.80 -9.17
C ARG A 117 13.32 4.02 -9.89
N ASP A 118 14.00 5.13 -9.62
CA ASP A 118 15.25 5.49 -10.31
C ASP A 118 16.45 4.65 -9.86
N THR A 119 16.57 4.38 -8.56
CA THR A 119 17.76 3.71 -8.00
C THR A 119 17.45 2.36 -7.38
N ASP A 120 16.17 2.01 -7.22
CA ASP A 120 15.69 0.83 -6.49
C ASP A 120 16.07 0.86 -4.99
N ALA A 121 16.46 2.01 -4.46
CA ALA A 121 16.78 2.15 -3.04
C ALA A 121 15.51 2.01 -2.20
N THR A 122 15.60 1.20 -1.15
CA THR A 122 14.48 0.98 -0.24
C THR A 122 14.23 2.23 0.61
N ILE A 123 13.00 2.74 0.57
CA ILE A 123 12.54 3.84 1.42
C ILE A 123 12.02 3.28 2.75
N ALA A 124 11.18 2.27 2.67
CA ALA A 124 10.61 1.62 3.85
C ALA A 124 10.17 0.21 3.51
N GLU A 125 10.09 -0.62 4.53
CA GLU A 125 9.62 -1.99 4.40
C GLU A 125 8.78 -2.36 5.62
N ALA A 126 7.88 -3.30 5.44
CA ALA A 126 6.96 -3.71 6.50
C ALA A 126 6.68 -5.20 6.44
N THR A 127 6.33 -5.74 7.60
CA THR A 127 5.69 -7.04 7.71
C THR A 127 4.35 -6.83 8.40
N GLY A 128 3.34 -7.59 8.01
CA GLY A 128 2.02 -7.45 8.58
C GLY A 128 1.30 -8.77 8.71
N SER A 129 0.42 -8.81 9.70
CA SER A 129 -0.52 -9.92 9.89
C SER A 129 -1.91 -9.41 9.59
N PHE A 130 -2.61 -10.11 8.71
CA PHE A 130 -3.94 -9.72 8.23
C PHE A 130 -4.90 -10.86 8.49
N MET A 131 -6.10 -10.51 8.94
CA MET A 131 -7.16 -11.49 9.20
C MET A 131 -8.19 -11.39 8.08
N THR A 132 -8.44 -12.51 7.40
CA THR A 132 -9.49 -12.59 6.37
C THR A 132 -10.85 -12.85 7.02
N ASP A 133 -11.89 -12.47 6.30
CA ASP A 133 -13.28 -12.75 6.73
C ASP A 133 -13.61 -14.23 6.72
#